data_5a346a6296b6f4ad61d43e96407d4339
#
_entry.id   5a346a6296b6f4ad61d43e96407d4339
#
_cell.length_a   1.000
_cell.length_b   1.000
_cell.length_c   1.000
_cell.angle_alpha   90.00
_cell.angle_beta   90.00
_cell.angle_gamma   90.00
#
_symmetry.space_group_name_H-M   'P 1'
#
loop_
_entity.id
_entity.type
_entity.pdbx_description
1 polymer ?
#
loop_
_entity_poly.entity_id
_entity_poly.type
_entity_poly.pdbx_seq_one_letter_code
_entity_poly.pdbx_strand_id
1 'polypeptide(L)'
;MSVTPFKLAVSAEMVFLELPFIERVKRIHALGFSAEIWGWTSKDIAALAATGADFTSMTGYISGNLTDPEDIRQLLDSARESLAVAAQLNCPSLNLHGTGLGDQGLPVKPVAHATGRMWLSACKTLEKIARLGEDAGRVFLLENLNTEVDHPGTPFARAEDTLALIEAVDSPYLKMNMDLYHAQIGEGNLIELIQRAGSAIGEIQVADVPGRMEPGTGEIHYPAIAKALFVMGYSGVVGLEGWASGDSEAALERFRQAFTLD
;
A
#
# COMPACT_ATOMS: atom_id res chain seq x y z
N MET A 1 -9.49 -28.05 7.93
CA MET A 1 -9.36 -27.52 6.54
C MET A 1 -8.63 -26.19 6.67
N SER A 2 -7.47 -26.07 6.03
CA SER A 2 -6.70 -24.83 6.00
C SER A 2 -7.51 -23.75 5.27
N VAL A 3 -7.63 -22.57 5.86
CA VAL A 3 -8.43 -21.45 5.33
C VAL A 3 -7.55 -20.23 5.21
N THR A 4 -7.67 -19.53 4.11
CA THR A 4 -7.10 -18.18 3.94
C THR A 4 -8.22 -17.17 4.23
N PRO A 5 -8.28 -16.58 5.43
CA PRO A 5 -9.36 -15.67 5.81
C PRO A 5 -9.23 -14.27 5.18
N PHE A 6 -8.12 -14.01 4.50
CA PHE A 6 -7.76 -12.72 3.90
C PHE A 6 -7.95 -12.75 2.39
N LYS A 7 -8.19 -11.58 1.80
CA LYS A 7 -8.12 -11.38 0.37
C LYS A 7 -6.64 -11.14 0.00
N LEU A 8 -6.02 -12.10 -0.68
CA LEU A 8 -4.62 -11.99 -1.08
C LEU A 8 -4.48 -11.24 -2.41
N ALA A 9 -3.60 -10.25 -2.42
CA ALA A 9 -3.29 -9.42 -3.58
C ALA A 9 -1.78 -9.40 -3.86
N VAL A 10 -1.40 -8.98 -5.06
CA VAL A 10 0.01 -8.98 -5.49
C VAL A 10 0.29 -7.74 -6.33
N SER A 11 1.37 -7.02 -6.00
CA SER A 11 1.90 -5.94 -6.83
C SER A 11 2.45 -6.47 -8.15
N ALA A 12 1.81 -6.12 -9.26
CA ALA A 12 2.17 -6.62 -10.59
C ALA A 12 3.51 -6.08 -11.10
N GLU A 13 4.05 -5.05 -10.46
CA GLU A 13 5.39 -4.52 -10.75
C GLU A 13 6.52 -5.45 -10.32
N MET A 14 6.30 -6.35 -9.34
CA MET A 14 7.38 -7.03 -8.63
C MET A 14 7.50 -8.52 -8.94
N VAL A 15 6.56 -9.09 -9.70
CA VAL A 15 6.55 -10.51 -10.07
C VAL A 15 6.40 -10.69 -11.58
N PHE A 16 6.78 -11.88 -12.11
CA PHE A 16 6.69 -12.21 -13.53
C PHE A 16 7.37 -11.17 -14.45
N LEU A 17 8.53 -10.66 -14.04
CA LEU A 17 9.22 -9.55 -14.69
C LEU A 17 9.59 -9.85 -16.15
N GLU A 18 9.67 -11.10 -16.55
CA GLU A 18 9.91 -11.58 -17.90
C GLU A 18 8.70 -11.40 -18.84
N LEU A 19 7.50 -11.16 -18.29
CA LEU A 19 6.28 -11.00 -19.05
C LEU A 19 5.94 -9.52 -19.29
N PRO A 20 5.24 -9.18 -20.39
CA PRO A 20 4.59 -7.88 -20.55
C PRO A 20 3.60 -7.61 -19.41
N PHE A 21 3.44 -6.35 -19.00
CA PHE A 21 2.69 -5.99 -17.79
C PHE A 21 1.26 -6.56 -17.75
N ILE A 22 0.54 -6.49 -18.86
CA ILE A 22 -0.83 -7.04 -18.97
C ILE A 22 -0.82 -8.58 -18.72
N GLU A 23 0.18 -9.28 -19.22
CA GLU A 23 0.29 -10.73 -19.02
C GLU A 23 0.65 -11.08 -17.56
N ARG A 24 1.41 -10.22 -16.86
CA ARG A 24 1.63 -10.37 -15.40
C ARG A 24 0.31 -10.32 -14.64
N VAL A 25 -0.52 -9.32 -14.91
CA VAL A 25 -1.84 -9.17 -14.27
C VAL A 25 -2.73 -10.37 -14.55
N LYS A 26 -2.78 -10.85 -15.81
CA LYS A 26 -3.52 -12.08 -16.14
C LYS A 26 -2.99 -13.31 -15.41
N ARG A 27 -1.67 -13.43 -15.26
CA ARG A 27 -1.05 -14.55 -14.54
C ARG A 27 -1.37 -14.53 -13.06
N ILE A 28 -1.27 -13.35 -12.42
CA ILE A 28 -1.65 -13.14 -11.02
C ILE A 28 -3.11 -13.57 -10.81
N HIS A 29 -4.01 -13.07 -11.66
CA HIS A 29 -5.43 -13.42 -11.59
C HIS A 29 -5.70 -14.91 -11.82
N ALA A 30 -5.05 -15.53 -12.80
CA ALA A 30 -5.18 -16.97 -13.07
C ALA A 30 -4.71 -17.85 -11.90
N LEU A 31 -3.80 -17.37 -11.07
CA LEU A 31 -3.34 -18.03 -9.84
C LEU A 31 -4.26 -17.76 -8.63
N GLY A 32 -5.37 -17.02 -8.82
CA GLY A 32 -6.37 -16.76 -7.80
C GLY A 32 -6.02 -15.62 -6.83
N PHE A 33 -5.14 -14.71 -7.23
CA PHE A 33 -4.83 -13.49 -6.49
C PHE A 33 -5.51 -12.28 -7.14
N SER A 34 -5.79 -11.26 -6.33
CA SER A 34 -6.10 -9.92 -6.83
C SER A 34 -4.80 -9.21 -7.24
N ALA A 35 -4.90 -8.17 -8.04
CA ALA A 35 -3.76 -7.38 -8.48
C ALA A 35 -3.71 -6.03 -7.76
N GLU A 36 -2.51 -5.57 -7.50
CA GLU A 36 -2.19 -4.19 -7.12
C GLU A 36 -1.30 -3.59 -8.19
N ILE A 37 -1.41 -2.30 -8.43
CA ILE A 37 -0.56 -1.60 -9.39
C ILE A 37 -0.04 -0.29 -8.82
N TRP A 38 1.20 0.05 -9.16
CA TRP A 38 1.77 1.36 -8.89
C TRP A 38 1.22 2.42 -9.87
N GLY A 39 1.98 3.46 -10.14
CA GLY A 39 1.55 4.54 -11.01
C GLY A 39 0.92 4.08 -12.33
N TRP A 40 -0.15 4.70 -12.72
CA TRP A 40 -1.01 4.31 -13.85
C TRP A 40 -0.70 5.05 -15.15
N THR A 41 0.07 6.13 -15.12
CA THR A 41 0.27 7.04 -16.26
C THR A 41 0.91 6.40 -17.50
N SER A 42 1.72 5.36 -17.31
CA SER A 42 2.37 4.61 -18.39
C SER A 42 1.65 3.31 -18.77
N LYS A 43 0.47 3.06 -18.22
CA LYS A 43 -0.26 1.80 -18.40
C LYS A 43 -1.47 1.97 -19.32
N ASP A 44 -1.76 0.95 -20.12
CA ASP A 44 -3.00 0.87 -20.89
C ASP A 44 -4.15 0.42 -19.97
N ILE A 45 -4.87 1.40 -19.42
CA ILE A 45 -5.95 1.18 -18.45
C ILE A 45 -7.10 0.38 -19.06
N ALA A 46 -7.42 0.63 -20.33
CA ALA A 46 -8.48 -0.11 -21.01
C ALA A 46 -8.12 -1.59 -21.19
N ALA A 47 -6.86 -1.89 -21.54
CA ALA A 47 -6.38 -3.25 -21.63
C ALA A 47 -6.32 -3.93 -20.24
N LEU A 48 -5.93 -3.20 -19.17
CA LEU A 48 -5.99 -3.72 -17.80
C LEU A 48 -7.41 -4.06 -17.39
N ALA A 49 -8.37 -3.18 -17.60
CA ALA A 49 -9.78 -3.42 -17.30
C ALA A 49 -10.33 -4.64 -18.07
N ALA A 50 -9.90 -4.83 -19.34
CA ALA A 50 -10.30 -5.95 -20.17
C ALA A 50 -9.71 -7.31 -19.72
N THR A 51 -8.73 -7.34 -18.80
CA THR A 51 -8.20 -8.60 -18.26
C THR A 51 -9.21 -9.37 -17.41
N GLY A 52 -10.20 -8.66 -16.85
CA GLY A 52 -11.12 -9.23 -15.86
C GLY A 52 -10.49 -9.50 -14.49
N ALA A 53 -9.24 -9.07 -14.26
CA ALA A 53 -8.60 -9.17 -12.97
C ALA A 53 -9.29 -8.27 -11.95
N ASP A 54 -9.26 -8.69 -10.70
CA ASP A 54 -9.75 -7.93 -9.56
C ASP A 54 -8.61 -7.06 -9.02
N PHE A 55 -8.78 -5.74 -9.05
CA PHE A 55 -7.79 -4.78 -8.55
C PHE A 55 -8.18 -4.34 -7.13
N THR A 56 -7.27 -4.42 -6.17
CA THR A 56 -7.51 -4.04 -4.77
C THR A 56 -7.00 -2.65 -4.45
N SER A 57 -5.83 -2.27 -4.93
CA SER A 57 -5.27 -0.94 -4.73
C SER A 57 -4.42 -0.48 -5.92
N MET A 58 -4.24 0.82 -6.01
CA MET A 58 -3.36 1.48 -6.97
C MET A 58 -2.82 2.79 -6.38
N THR A 59 -1.71 3.33 -6.90
CA THR A 59 -1.25 4.65 -6.49
C THR A 59 -2.31 5.72 -6.76
N GLY A 60 -2.65 6.48 -5.73
CA GLY A 60 -3.75 7.45 -5.71
C GLY A 60 -3.38 8.88 -6.10
N TYR A 61 -2.17 9.10 -6.61
CA TYR A 61 -1.69 10.41 -7.05
C TYR A 61 -0.58 10.27 -8.10
N ILE A 62 -0.24 11.38 -8.78
CA ILE A 62 0.88 11.43 -9.74
C ILE A 62 1.99 12.32 -9.19
N SER A 63 1.64 13.43 -8.54
CA SER A 63 2.58 14.45 -8.07
C SER A 63 2.02 15.22 -6.90
N GLY A 64 2.87 16.03 -6.29
CA GLY A 64 2.52 16.87 -5.15
C GLY A 64 2.89 16.23 -3.80
N ASN A 65 2.62 16.94 -2.72
CA ASN A 65 2.82 16.45 -1.34
C ASN A 65 1.77 17.01 -0.38
N LEU A 66 1.81 16.57 0.88
CA LEU A 66 0.82 16.92 1.90
C LEU A 66 1.01 18.31 2.55
N THR A 67 2.15 18.97 2.36
CA THR A 67 2.58 20.05 3.24
C THR A 67 2.86 21.40 2.56
N ASP A 68 3.30 21.39 1.30
CA ASP A 68 3.60 22.60 0.54
C ASP A 68 2.34 23.09 -0.19
N PRO A 69 1.93 24.38 -0.08
CA PRO A 69 0.68 24.86 -0.66
C PRO A 69 0.53 24.67 -2.18
N GLU A 70 1.61 24.73 -2.94
CA GLU A 70 1.57 24.50 -4.39
C GLU A 70 1.46 23.01 -4.70
N ASP A 71 2.24 22.21 -4.02
CA ASP A 71 2.24 20.75 -4.16
C ASP A 71 0.91 20.13 -3.68
N ILE A 72 0.25 20.72 -2.68
CA ILE A 72 -1.08 20.29 -2.24
C ILE A 72 -2.11 20.41 -3.38
N ARG A 73 -2.04 21.46 -4.19
CA ARG A 73 -2.95 21.60 -5.35
C ARG A 73 -2.68 20.50 -6.38
N GLN A 74 -1.41 20.25 -6.69
CA GLN A 74 -1.01 19.19 -7.60
C GLN A 74 -1.45 17.81 -7.08
N LEU A 75 -1.27 17.54 -5.78
CA LEU A 75 -1.72 16.31 -5.16
C LEU A 75 -3.23 16.12 -5.31
N LEU A 76 -4.03 17.14 -4.98
CA LEU A 76 -5.48 17.04 -5.05
C LEU A 76 -5.99 16.90 -6.50
N ASP A 77 -5.35 17.55 -7.45
CA ASP A 77 -5.72 17.45 -8.87
C ASP A 77 -5.37 16.07 -9.41
N SER A 78 -4.15 15.55 -9.13
CA SER A 78 -3.76 14.23 -9.55
C SER A 78 -4.51 13.10 -8.82
N ALA A 79 -4.96 13.34 -7.59
CA ALA A 79 -5.85 12.41 -6.88
C ALA A 79 -7.22 12.28 -7.58
N ARG A 80 -7.78 13.37 -8.11
CA ARG A 80 -9.03 13.32 -8.91
C ARG A 80 -8.85 12.54 -10.20
N GLU A 81 -7.71 12.72 -10.88
CA GLU A 81 -7.38 11.93 -12.07
C GLU A 81 -7.24 10.44 -11.73
N SER A 82 -6.56 10.11 -10.63
CA SER A 82 -6.40 8.75 -10.15
C SER A 82 -7.74 8.10 -9.78
N LEU A 83 -8.67 8.83 -9.18
CA LEU A 83 -10.03 8.34 -8.90
C LEU A 83 -10.79 8.00 -10.19
N ALA A 84 -10.62 8.78 -11.27
CA ALA A 84 -11.24 8.47 -12.56
C ALA A 84 -10.65 7.18 -13.19
N VAL A 85 -9.37 6.92 -13.00
CA VAL A 85 -8.73 5.67 -13.42
C VAL A 85 -9.17 4.49 -12.54
N ALA A 86 -9.20 4.67 -11.22
CA ALA A 86 -9.68 3.67 -10.30
C ALA A 86 -11.13 3.24 -10.61
N ALA A 87 -11.97 4.18 -11.08
CA ALA A 87 -13.33 3.86 -11.54
C ALA A 87 -13.33 2.92 -12.75
N GLN A 88 -12.42 3.11 -13.71
CA GLN A 88 -12.32 2.25 -14.90
C GLN A 88 -11.84 0.83 -14.55
N LEU A 89 -10.97 0.71 -13.55
CA LEU A 89 -10.47 -0.58 -13.06
C LEU A 89 -11.36 -1.23 -11.99
N ASN A 90 -12.43 -0.56 -11.57
CA ASN A 90 -13.23 -0.93 -10.39
C ASN A 90 -12.35 -1.13 -9.12
N CYS A 91 -11.26 -0.39 -9.02
CA CYS A 91 -10.31 -0.47 -7.91
C CYS A 91 -10.85 0.31 -6.70
N PRO A 92 -11.04 -0.33 -5.53
CA PRO A 92 -11.68 0.30 -4.37
C PRO A 92 -10.75 1.24 -3.59
N SER A 93 -9.44 1.04 -3.65
CA SER A 93 -8.49 1.73 -2.79
C SER A 93 -7.37 2.41 -3.58
N LEU A 94 -6.91 3.56 -3.06
CA LEU A 94 -5.88 4.39 -3.68
C LEU A 94 -4.79 4.71 -2.65
N ASN A 95 -3.56 4.29 -2.93
CA ASN A 95 -2.44 4.45 -2.02
C ASN A 95 -1.83 5.86 -2.08
N LEU A 96 -1.43 6.38 -0.94
CA LEU A 96 -0.78 7.68 -0.73
C LEU A 96 0.45 7.53 0.15
N HIS A 97 1.40 8.43 -0.02
CA HIS A 97 2.59 8.53 0.83
C HIS A 97 2.64 9.88 1.56
N GLY A 98 3.46 9.99 2.59
CA GLY A 98 3.67 11.22 3.34
C GLY A 98 4.23 12.39 2.51
N THR A 99 4.77 12.08 1.32
CA THR A 99 5.29 13.04 0.34
C THR A 99 5.17 12.49 -1.08
N GLY A 100 5.43 13.32 -2.09
CA GLY A 100 5.58 12.86 -3.46
C GLY A 100 6.87 12.05 -3.62
N LEU A 101 6.76 10.86 -4.19
CA LEU A 101 7.89 10.01 -4.53
C LEU A 101 8.22 10.15 -6.02
N GLY A 102 9.51 10.30 -6.32
CA GLY A 102 10.05 10.32 -7.67
C GLY A 102 10.67 8.98 -8.05
N ASP A 103 11.63 9.05 -8.96
CA ASP A 103 12.37 7.87 -9.43
C ASP A 103 13.00 7.12 -8.25
N GLN A 104 12.99 5.78 -8.33
CA GLN A 104 13.53 4.88 -7.30
C GLN A 104 12.85 5.02 -5.92
N GLY A 105 11.65 5.58 -5.84
CA GLY A 105 10.94 5.78 -4.58
C GLY A 105 11.50 6.90 -3.70
N LEU A 106 12.44 7.70 -4.18
CA LEU A 106 13.02 8.78 -3.40
C LEU A 106 12.05 9.98 -3.28
N PRO A 107 11.96 10.63 -2.11
CA PRO A 107 11.11 11.80 -1.94
C PRO A 107 11.59 12.94 -2.84
N VAL A 108 10.66 13.55 -3.58
CA VAL A 108 10.96 14.69 -4.47
C VAL A 108 11.45 15.91 -3.66
N LYS A 109 10.91 16.10 -2.47
CA LYS A 109 11.30 17.16 -1.52
C LYS A 109 11.62 16.53 -0.16
N PRO A 110 12.84 15.98 0.03
CA PRO A 110 13.19 15.37 1.30
C PRO A 110 13.28 16.39 2.43
N VAL A 111 12.91 15.99 3.63
CA VAL A 111 12.98 16.80 4.85
C VAL A 111 13.76 16.08 5.93
N ALA A 112 14.51 16.82 6.74
CA ALA A 112 15.22 16.23 7.88
C ALA A 112 14.26 15.85 9.03
N HIS A 113 13.22 16.68 9.25
CA HIS A 113 12.22 16.46 10.30
C HIS A 113 10.89 17.10 9.89
N ALA A 114 9.79 16.43 10.18
CA ALA A 114 8.45 17.01 10.05
C ALA A 114 8.23 18.08 11.14
N THR A 115 7.97 19.31 10.74
CA THR A 115 7.64 20.41 11.68
C THR A 115 6.17 20.36 12.09
N GLY A 116 5.81 20.97 13.22
CA GLY A 116 4.41 21.09 13.64
C GLY A 116 3.51 21.76 12.57
N ARG A 117 4.05 22.70 11.79
CA ARG A 117 3.32 23.30 10.66
C ARG A 117 3.03 22.27 9.55
N MET A 118 3.97 21.38 9.28
CA MET A 118 3.77 20.30 8.30
C MET A 118 2.70 19.32 8.77
N TRP A 119 2.69 18.92 10.04
CA TRP A 119 1.63 18.10 10.64
C TRP A 119 0.24 18.69 10.45
N LEU A 120 0.07 19.97 10.79
CA LEU A 120 -1.21 20.68 10.62
C LEU A 120 -1.63 20.80 9.15
N SER A 121 -0.66 21.01 8.25
CA SER A 121 -0.91 21.06 6.81
C SER A 121 -1.32 19.70 6.26
N ALA A 122 -0.60 18.64 6.64
CA ALA A 122 -0.88 17.27 6.23
C ALA A 122 -2.29 16.83 6.66
N CYS A 123 -2.67 17.06 7.92
CA CYS A 123 -4.01 16.79 8.42
C CYS A 123 -5.10 17.45 7.54
N LYS A 124 -4.99 18.76 7.30
CA LYS A 124 -5.96 19.51 6.48
C LYS A 124 -5.98 19.06 5.01
N THR A 125 -4.87 18.57 4.51
CA THR A 125 -4.78 18.06 3.14
C THR A 125 -5.45 16.68 3.07
N LEU A 126 -5.19 15.81 4.04
CA LEU A 126 -5.80 14.48 4.14
C LEU A 126 -7.31 14.56 4.38
N GLU A 127 -7.83 15.55 5.11
CA GLU A 127 -9.27 15.82 5.18
C GLU A 127 -9.89 16.08 3.80
N LYS A 128 -9.19 16.80 2.92
CA LYS A 128 -9.66 17.06 1.55
C LYS A 128 -9.58 15.79 0.69
N ILE A 129 -8.53 15.03 0.83
CA ILE A 129 -8.37 13.72 0.17
C ILE A 129 -9.48 12.77 0.61
N ALA A 130 -9.77 12.68 1.90
CA ALA A 130 -10.86 11.84 2.42
C ALA A 130 -12.23 12.23 1.82
N ARG A 131 -12.50 13.52 1.66
CA ARG A 131 -13.73 14.01 0.98
C ARG A 131 -13.78 13.61 -0.50
N LEU A 132 -12.65 13.66 -1.22
CA LEU A 132 -12.59 13.16 -2.59
C LEU A 132 -12.90 11.66 -2.64
N GLY A 133 -12.41 10.90 -1.67
CA GLY A 133 -12.73 9.48 -1.51
C GLY A 133 -14.21 9.24 -1.24
N GLU A 134 -14.80 10.01 -0.32
CA GLU A 134 -16.23 9.97 0.01
C GLU A 134 -17.10 10.22 -1.23
N ASP A 135 -16.83 11.31 -1.95
CA ASP A 135 -17.55 11.68 -3.17
C ASP A 135 -17.48 10.60 -4.27
N ALA A 136 -16.37 9.87 -4.33
CA ALA A 136 -16.14 8.81 -5.31
C ALA A 136 -16.51 7.41 -4.82
N GLY A 137 -16.84 7.23 -3.53
CA GLY A 137 -17.08 5.93 -2.90
C GLY A 137 -15.83 5.05 -2.90
N ARG A 138 -14.64 5.62 -2.69
CA ARG A 138 -13.34 4.93 -2.66
C ARG A 138 -12.51 5.35 -1.46
N VAL A 139 -11.68 4.44 -0.97
CA VAL A 139 -10.84 4.68 0.21
C VAL A 139 -9.44 5.10 -0.22
N PHE A 140 -8.93 6.18 0.33
CA PHE A 140 -7.50 6.48 0.27
C PHE A 140 -6.78 5.78 1.41
N LEU A 141 -5.61 5.24 1.11
CA LEU A 141 -4.75 4.51 2.03
C LEU A 141 -3.44 5.28 2.22
N LEU A 142 -3.18 5.78 3.42
CA LEU A 142 -1.89 6.41 3.72
C LEU A 142 -0.92 5.32 4.19
N GLU A 143 0.20 5.21 3.48
CA GLU A 143 1.21 4.18 3.72
C GLU A 143 2.32 4.69 4.65
N ASN A 144 2.71 3.83 5.59
CA ASN A 144 3.97 3.99 6.31
C ASN A 144 5.14 3.49 5.46
N LEU A 145 6.26 4.20 5.56
CA LEU A 145 7.50 3.92 4.83
C LEU A 145 8.66 3.75 5.83
N ASN A 146 9.86 3.43 5.34
CA ASN A 146 11.09 3.52 6.12
C ASN A 146 12.01 4.59 5.55
N THR A 147 12.75 5.27 6.43
CA THR A 147 13.73 6.31 6.07
C THR A 147 15.16 5.81 6.13
N GLU A 148 15.37 4.63 6.66
CA GLU A 148 16.67 4.02 6.91
C GLU A 148 17.28 3.42 5.64
N VAL A 149 16.45 2.88 4.74
CA VAL A 149 16.89 2.16 3.54
C VAL A 149 16.26 2.74 2.28
N ASP A 150 14.92 2.78 2.19
CA ASP A 150 14.25 2.98 0.89
C ASP A 150 13.86 4.44 0.62
N HIS A 151 13.39 5.19 1.63
CA HIS A 151 12.76 6.50 1.43
C HIS A 151 13.36 7.60 2.35
N PRO A 152 14.67 7.84 2.34
CA PRO A 152 15.32 8.78 3.25
C PRO A 152 14.78 10.21 3.08
N GLY A 153 14.37 10.82 4.19
CA GLY A 153 13.82 12.17 4.20
C GLY A 153 12.32 12.27 3.92
N THR A 154 11.59 11.15 3.92
CA THR A 154 10.12 11.15 3.85
C THR A 154 9.54 11.59 5.21
N PRO A 155 8.69 12.63 5.25
CA PRO A 155 7.96 12.99 6.46
C PRO A 155 6.82 12.00 6.74
N PHE A 156 6.46 11.85 8.01
CA PHE A 156 5.36 10.96 8.43
C PHE A 156 5.54 9.50 7.99
N ALA A 157 6.79 9.04 7.92
CA ALA A 157 7.11 7.73 7.37
C ALA A 157 6.79 6.59 8.33
N ARG A 158 6.89 6.80 9.64
CA ARG A 158 6.66 5.75 10.63
C ARG A 158 5.19 5.36 10.72
N ALA A 159 4.92 4.11 11.04
CA ALA A 159 3.55 3.62 11.25
C ALA A 159 2.79 4.43 12.33
N GLU A 160 3.50 4.82 13.40
CA GLU A 160 2.92 5.71 14.43
C GLU A 160 2.52 7.08 13.90
N ASP A 161 3.34 7.68 13.04
CA ASP A 161 3.06 8.99 12.43
C ASP A 161 1.86 8.91 11.47
N THR A 162 1.83 7.87 10.65
CA THR A 162 0.73 7.58 9.72
C THR A 162 -0.58 7.38 10.48
N LEU A 163 -0.55 6.58 11.55
CA LEU A 163 -1.72 6.33 12.40
C LEU A 163 -2.23 7.62 13.04
N ALA A 164 -1.34 8.45 13.58
CA ALA A 164 -1.71 9.73 14.18
C ALA A 164 -2.42 10.68 13.20
N LEU A 165 -1.98 10.71 11.92
CA LEU A 165 -2.66 11.50 10.88
C LEU A 165 -4.04 10.94 10.56
N ILE A 166 -4.18 9.62 10.46
CA ILE A 166 -5.46 8.95 10.17
C ILE A 166 -6.45 9.18 11.30
N GLU A 167 -6.03 9.01 12.56
CA GLU A 167 -6.86 9.27 13.74
C GLU A 167 -7.29 10.73 13.85
N ALA A 168 -6.39 11.67 13.50
CA ALA A 168 -6.71 13.10 13.53
C ALA A 168 -7.73 13.51 12.44
N VAL A 169 -7.74 12.84 11.30
CA VAL A 169 -8.72 13.08 10.22
C VAL A 169 -10.04 12.38 10.49
N ASP A 170 -10.02 11.23 11.15
CA ASP A 170 -11.18 10.43 11.58
C ASP A 170 -12.24 10.24 10.47
N SER A 171 -11.82 9.73 9.32
CA SER A 171 -12.70 9.48 8.17
C SER A 171 -12.68 8.01 7.75
N PRO A 172 -13.86 7.43 7.42
CA PRO A 172 -13.91 6.08 6.86
C PRO A 172 -13.30 5.97 5.47
N TYR A 173 -13.07 7.10 4.79
CA TYR A 173 -12.47 7.18 3.46
C TYR A 173 -10.98 7.49 3.46
N LEU A 174 -10.35 7.52 4.65
CA LEU A 174 -8.91 7.55 4.83
C LEU A 174 -8.50 6.47 5.83
N LYS A 175 -7.76 5.48 5.38
CA LYS A 175 -7.29 4.36 6.19
C LYS A 175 -5.78 4.21 6.05
N MET A 176 -5.20 3.30 6.81
CA MET A 176 -3.79 2.98 6.76
C MET A 176 -3.54 1.85 5.75
N ASN A 177 -2.61 2.06 4.83
CA ASN A 177 -1.88 0.96 4.23
C ASN A 177 -0.72 0.64 5.18
N MET A 178 -0.84 -0.45 5.92
CA MET A 178 0.19 -0.85 6.88
C MET A 178 1.19 -1.78 6.18
N ASP A 179 2.27 -1.19 5.67
CA ASP A 179 3.37 -1.95 5.09
C ASP A 179 4.29 -2.48 6.19
N LEU A 180 4.31 -3.82 6.32
CA LEU A 180 5.06 -4.51 7.37
C LEU A 180 6.55 -4.63 7.06
N TYR A 181 6.95 -4.58 5.79
CA TYR A 181 8.34 -4.50 5.41
C TYR A 181 8.97 -3.17 5.88
N HIS A 182 8.30 -2.07 5.58
CA HIS A 182 8.75 -0.76 6.02
C HIS A 182 8.71 -0.61 7.56
N ALA A 183 7.65 -1.10 8.20
CA ALA A 183 7.52 -1.06 9.65
C ALA A 183 8.59 -1.91 10.35
N GLN A 184 8.99 -3.07 9.79
CA GLN A 184 10.05 -3.89 10.36
C GLN A 184 11.39 -3.15 10.38
N ILE A 185 11.74 -2.47 9.29
CA ILE A 185 12.99 -1.71 9.16
C ILE A 185 12.98 -0.48 10.09
N GLY A 186 11.87 0.27 10.11
CA GLY A 186 11.79 1.54 10.82
C GLY A 186 11.50 1.42 12.30
N GLU A 187 10.73 0.40 12.72
CA GLU A 187 10.15 0.35 14.08
C GLU A 187 10.23 -1.02 14.73
N GLY A 188 10.00 -2.09 13.96
CA GLY A 188 9.88 -3.44 14.52
C GLY A 188 8.59 -3.63 15.33
N ASN A 189 8.53 -4.70 16.16
CA ASN A 189 7.40 -5.01 17.03
C ASN A 189 6.04 -5.05 16.31
N LEU A 190 6.00 -5.67 15.12
CA LEU A 190 4.91 -5.59 14.15
C LEU A 190 3.54 -5.98 14.71
N ILE A 191 3.47 -7.03 15.55
CA ILE A 191 2.18 -7.50 16.10
C ILE A 191 1.55 -6.43 17.00
N GLU A 192 2.35 -5.76 17.83
CA GLU A 192 1.88 -4.65 18.66
C GLU A 192 1.42 -3.45 17.82
N LEU A 193 2.17 -3.11 16.76
CA LEU A 193 1.77 -2.05 15.83
C LEU A 193 0.43 -2.36 15.14
N ILE A 194 0.25 -3.60 14.66
CA ILE A 194 -0.99 -4.07 14.05
C ILE A 194 -2.17 -3.95 15.04
N GLN A 195 -1.98 -4.41 16.28
CA GLN A 195 -3.03 -4.36 17.31
C GLN A 195 -3.40 -2.92 17.66
N ARG A 196 -2.42 -2.02 17.73
CA ARG A 196 -2.64 -0.61 18.01
C ARG A 196 -3.34 0.11 16.85
N ALA A 197 -2.99 -0.17 15.60
CA ALA A 197 -3.64 0.39 14.44
C ALA A 197 -5.09 -0.09 14.29
N GLY A 198 -5.38 -1.33 14.64
CA GLY A 198 -6.73 -1.86 14.75
C GLY A 198 -7.61 -1.57 13.54
N SER A 199 -8.75 -0.92 13.76
CA SER A 199 -9.72 -0.56 12.70
C SER A 199 -9.27 0.56 11.76
N ALA A 200 -8.14 1.21 12.03
CA ALA A 200 -7.54 2.18 11.12
C ALA A 200 -6.90 1.50 9.90
N ILE A 201 -6.58 0.21 9.98
CA ILE A 201 -6.00 -0.56 8.88
C ILE A 201 -7.05 -0.75 7.78
N GLY A 202 -6.73 -0.28 6.58
CA GLY A 202 -7.49 -0.54 5.35
C GLY A 202 -6.88 -1.66 4.52
N GLU A 203 -5.55 -1.76 4.52
CA GLU A 203 -4.77 -2.77 3.80
C GLU A 203 -3.50 -3.11 4.58
N ILE A 204 -3.03 -4.34 4.45
CA ILE A 204 -1.73 -4.80 4.92
C ILE A 204 -0.86 -5.08 3.69
N GLN A 205 0.31 -4.47 3.60
CA GLN A 205 1.33 -4.86 2.62
C GLN A 205 2.47 -5.62 3.27
N VAL A 206 3.02 -6.57 2.53
CA VAL A 206 4.02 -7.50 3.04
C VAL A 206 5.17 -7.73 2.05
N ALA A 207 6.37 -7.73 2.58
CA ALA A 207 7.57 -8.33 2.01
C ALA A 207 8.52 -8.70 3.15
N ASP A 208 9.47 -9.60 2.92
CA ASP A 208 10.41 -10.00 3.96
C ASP A 208 11.66 -9.10 4.01
N VAL A 209 12.27 -9.02 5.17
CA VAL A 209 13.47 -8.24 5.46
C VAL A 209 14.61 -9.22 5.81
N PRO A 210 15.80 -8.99 5.25
CA PRO A 210 16.20 -8.03 4.24
C PRO A 210 15.80 -8.46 2.82
N GLY A 211 15.84 -7.51 1.87
CA GLY A 211 15.77 -7.81 0.43
C GLY A 211 14.43 -7.59 -0.22
N ARG A 212 13.34 -7.30 0.54
CA ARG A 212 12.00 -7.01 0.03
C ARG A 212 11.46 -8.11 -0.90
N MET A 213 11.61 -9.38 -0.47
CA MET A 213 11.16 -10.56 -1.20
C MET A 213 9.92 -11.19 -0.53
N GLU A 214 9.43 -12.30 -1.07
CA GLU A 214 8.26 -12.99 -0.54
C GLU A 214 8.46 -13.52 0.89
N PRO A 215 7.38 -13.72 1.68
CA PRO A 215 7.43 -14.29 3.03
C PRO A 215 8.23 -15.60 3.13
N GLY A 216 9.07 -15.69 4.16
CA GLY A 216 9.93 -16.85 4.43
C GLY A 216 11.33 -16.75 3.82
N THR A 217 11.68 -15.59 3.23
CA THR A 217 13.04 -15.35 2.72
C THR A 217 13.92 -14.55 3.70
N GLY A 218 13.33 -14.01 4.76
CA GLY A 218 14.03 -13.15 5.71
C GLY A 218 13.66 -13.40 7.17
N GLU A 219 13.54 -12.34 7.96
CA GLU A 219 13.44 -12.41 9.42
C GLU A 219 12.01 -12.27 9.97
N ILE A 220 11.01 -11.91 9.13
CA ILE A 220 9.64 -11.70 9.60
C ILE A 220 8.89 -13.02 9.72
N HIS A 221 8.33 -13.29 10.90
CA HIS A 221 7.54 -14.49 11.12
C HIS A 221 6.07 -14.31 10.71
N TYR A 222 5.78 -14.30 9.42
CA TYR A 222 4.46 -14.06 8.85
C TYR A 222 3.32 -14.97 9.35
N PRO A 223 3.53 -16.26 9.65
CA PRO A 223 2.47 -17.09 10.24
C PRO A 223 1.95 -16.55 11.59
N ALA A 224 2.82 -15.97 12.43
CA ALA A 224 2.39 -15.33 13.68
C ALA A 224 1.61 -14.04 13.43
N ILE A 225 2.00 -13.28 12.40
CA ILE A 225 1.29 -12.07 11.96
C ILE A 225 -0.09 -12.43 11.42
N ALA A 226 -0.20 -13.42 10.55
CA ALA A 226 -1.47 -13.92 10.02
C ALA A 226 -2.42 -14.35 11.15
N LYS A 227 -1.92 -15.06 12.16
CA LYS A 227 -2.68 -15.42 13.35
C LYS A 227 -3.13 -14.19 14.15
N ALA A 228 -2.27 -13.19 14.33
CA ALA A 228 -2.63 -11.97 15.05
C ALA A 228 -3.73 -11.18 14.33
N LEU A 229 -3.62 -11.00 13.01
CA LEU A 229 -4.63 -10.39 12.17
C LEU A 229 -5.99 -11.12 12.26
N PHE A 230 -5.97 -12.44 12.19
CA PHE A 230 -7.18 -13.25 12.31
C PHE A 230 -7.86 -13.11 13.68
N VAL A 231 -7.08 -13.20 14.76
CA VAL A 231 -7.60 -13.04 16.13
C VAL A 231 -8.18 -11.64 16.36
N MET A 232 -7.64 -10.63 15.70
CA MET A 232 -8.14 -9.25 15.73
C MET A 232 -9.43 -9.08 14.91
N GLY A 233 -9.80 -10.08 14.09
CA GLY A 233 -10.98 -10.02 13.20
C GLY A 233 -10.71 -9.31 11.88
N TYR A 234 -9.45 -9.09 11.49
CA TYR A 234 -9.12 -8.55 10.19
C TYR A 234 -9.42 -9.56 9.09
N SER A 235 -10.15 -9.15 8.08
CA SER A 235 -10.51 -9.97 6.91
C SER A 235 -10.30 -9.22 5.58
N GLY A 236 -9.53 -8.14 5.64
CA GLY A 236 -9.25 -7.26 4.49
C GLY A 236 -8.20 -7.82 3.54
N VAL A 237 -7.64 -6.92 2.77
CA VAL A 237 -6.58 -7.22 1.79
C VAL A 237 -5.24 -7.40 2.48
N VAL A 238 -4.51 -8.45 2.08
CA VAL A 238 -3.07 -8.61 2.35
C VAL A 238 -2.39 -8.67 0.99
N GLY A 239 -1.59 -7.65 0.68
CA GLY A 239 -0.89 -7.48 -0.59
C GLY A 239 0.58 -7.84 -0.50
N LEU A 240 1.07 -8.69 -1.39
CA LEU A 240 2.50 -8.91 -1.57
C LEU A 240 3.09 -7.77 -2.40
N GLU A 241 3.84 -6.88 -1.76
CA GLU A 241 4.66 -5.86 -2.42
C GLU A 241 6.14 -6.20 -2.26
N GLY A 242 6.54 -7.32 -2.85
CA GLY A 242 7.88 -7.89 -2.77
C GLY A 242 8.32 -8.56 -4.07
N TRP A 243 9.63 -8.50 -4.33
CA TRP A 243 10.25 -9.18 -5.46
C TRP A 243 10.19 -10.70 -5.25
N ALA A 244 9.99 -11.44 -6.34
CA ALA A 244 10.20 -12.89 -6.27
C ALA A 244 11.71 -13.19 -6.14
N SER A 245 12.10 -13.97 -5.11
CA SER A 245 13.50 -14.38 -4.90
C SER A 245 14.04 -15.31 -5.98
N GLY A 246 13.14 -15.84 -6.81
CA GLY A 246 13.41 -16.76 -7.90
C GLY A 246 12.19 -16.91 -8.79
N ASP A 247 11.60 -18.09 -8.87
CA ASP A 247 10.37 -18.33 -9.61
C ASP A 247 9.18 -17.62 -8.98
N SER A 248 8.44 -16.83 -9.77
CA SER A 248 7.33 -16.02 -9.27
C SER A 248 6.15 -16.85 -8.76
N GLU A 249 5.84 -18.00 -9.36
CA GLU A 249 4.75 -18.86 -8.88
C GLU A 249 5.11 -19.49 -7.53
N ALA A 250 6.36 -19.92 -7.34
CA ALA A 250 6.84 -20.43 -6.07
C ALA A 250 6.82 -19.33 -4.98
N ALA A 251 7.15 -18.10 -5.33
CA ALA A 251 7.06 -16.95 -4.42
C ALA A 251 5.61 -16.69 -3.98
N LEU A 252 4.67 -16.68 -4.92
CA LEU A 252 3.24 -16.49 -4.63
C LEU A 252 2.66 -17.64 -3.80
N GLU A 253 3.12 -18.86 -4.01
CA GLU A 253 2.68 -19.99 -3.19
C GLU A 253 3.20 -19.89 -1.75
N ARG A 254 4.46 -19.47 -1.52
CA ARG A 254 4.99 -19.19 -0.16
C ARG A 254 4.18 -18.08 0.51
N PHE A 255 3.84 -17.03 -0.22
CA PHE A 255 2.99 -15.96 0.28
C PHE A 255 1.62 -16.50 0.71
N ARG A 256 0.96 -17.31 -0.11
CA ARG A 256 -0.31 -17.97 0.22
C ARG A 256 -0.20 -18.81 1.49
N GLN A 257 0.83 -19.64 1.57
CA GLN A 257 1.07 -20.51 2.73
C GLN A 257 1.27 -19.73 4.02
N ALA A 258 2.00 -18.61 3.97
CA ALA A 258 2.25 -17.75 5.12
C ALA A 258 0.96 -17.13 5.73
N PHE A 259 -0.08 -16.96 4.91
CA PHE A 259 -1.38 -16.41 5.31
C PHE A 259 -2.51 -17.44 5.31
N THR A 260 -2.21 -18.71 5.24
CA THR A 260 -3.15 -19.81 5.44
C THR A 260 -3.11 -20.27 6.89
N LEU A 261 -4.26 -20.36 7.54
CA LEU A 261 -4.39 -20.80 8.93
C LEU A 261 -4.88 -22.25 8.98
N ASP A 262 -4.32 -23.04 9.91
CA ASP A 262 -4.69 -24.43 10.16
C ASP A 262 -5.94 -24.56 11.06
#